data_9bd84cdc63a1ea40ade526b843f795c0
#
_entry.id   9bd84cdc63a1ea40ade526b843f795c0
#
_cell.length_a   1.000
_cell.length_b   1.000
_cell.length_c   1.000
_cell.angle_alpha   90.00
_cell.angle_beta   90.00
_cell.angle_gamma   90.00
#
_symmetry.space_group_name_H-M   'P 1'
#
loop_
_entity.id
_entity.type
_entity.pdbx_description
1 polymer ?
#
loop_
_entity_poly.entity_id
_entity_poly.type
_entity_poly.pdbx_seq_one_letter_code
_entity_poly.pdbx_strand_id
1 'polypeptide(L)'
;MKYPFQTLFLICTGERCNAEARGDERGELIRDELKAHNKTLGRKPTVRVCAVSCLDLCDYGPNMVVQPSGIAYSHLNRATARAVYDAETGDGPPRPDLEFEGR
;
A
#
# COMPACT_ATOMS: atom_id res chain seq x y z
N MET A 1 -7.31 8.55 23.99
CA MET A 1 -5.98 8.75 23.36
C MET A 1 -6.14 8.81 21.85
N LYS A 2 -5.47 9.74 21.21
CA LYS A 2 -5.47 9.80 19.75
C LYS A 2 -4.57 8.71 19.19
N TYR A 3 -4.95 8.20 17.99
CA TYR A 3 -4.13 7.22 17.29
C TYR A 3 -2.76 7.84 16.96
N PRO A 4 -1.65 7.18 17.31
CA PRO A 4 -0.34 7.82 17.26
C PRO A 4 0.31 7.90 15.87
N PHE A 5 -0.22 7.18 14.89
CA PHE A 5 0.39 7.14 13.56
C PHE A 5 -0.19 8.21 12.66
N GLN A 6 0.67 8.90 11.90
CA GLN A 6 0.27 9.96 10.97
C GLN A 6 -0.19 9.42 9.63
N THR A 7 0.42 8.32 9.17
CA THR A 7 0.13 7.74 7.86
C THR A 7 -0.02 6.23 8.00
N LEU A 8 -1.06 5.70 7.36
CA LEU A 8 -1.32 4.26 7.30
C LEU A 8 -1.35 3.81 5.85
N PHE A 9 -0.60 2.77 5.56
CA PHE A 9 -0.67 2.06 4.28
C PHE A 9 -1.38 0.73 4.53
N LEU A 10 -2.57 0.58 3.96
CA LEU A 10 -3.42 -0.60 4.13
C LEU A 10 -3.39 -1.41 2.85
N ILE A 11 -2.62 -2.50 2.84
CA ILE A 11 -2.41 -3.34 1.66
C ILE A 11 -3.32 -4.56 1.72
N CYS A 12 -4.10 -4.75 0.67
CA CYS A 12 -4.98 -5.91 0.57
C CYS A 12 -4.18 -7.20 0.44
N THR A 13 -4.45 -8.15 1.33
CA THR A 13 -3.87 -9.49 1.29
C THR A 13 -4.95 -10.56 1.16
N GLY A 14 -6.13 -10.18 0.65
CA GLY A 14 -7.21 -11.09 0.36
C GLY A 14 -6.81 -12.10 -0.71
N GLU A 15 -7.65 -13.10 -0.91
CA GLU A 15 -7.35 -14.26 -1.75
C GLU A 15 -6.88 -13.89 -3.15
N ARG A 16 -7.54 -12.93 -3.81
CA ARG A 16 -7.16 -12.52 -5.16
C ARG A 16 -5.89 -11.68 -5.20
N CYS A 17 -5.73 -10.74 -4.27
CA CYS A 17 -4.56 -9.86 -4.22
C CYS A 17 -3.31 -10.61 -3.81
N ASN A 18 -3.47 -11.72 -3.09
CA ASN A 18 -2.37 -12.54 -2.60
C ASN A 18 -2.28 -13.88 -3.32
N ALA A 19 -2.91 -14.03 -4.50
CA ALA A 19 -2.92 -15.28 -5.25
C ALA A 19 -1.51 -15.67 -5.70
N GLU A 20 -1.23 -16.97 -5.67
CA GLU A 20 0.08 -17.51 -6.08
C GLU A 20 0.46 -17.11 -7.52
N ALA A 21 -0.53 -16.99 -8.39
CA ALA A 21 -0.31 -16.59 -9.78
C ALA A 21 0.32 -15.21 -9.91
N ARG A 22 0.25 -14.37 -8.88
CA ARG A 22 0.88 -13.05 -8.88
C ARG A 22 2.38 -13.11 -8.56
N GLY A 23 2.89 -14.25 -8.14
CA GLY A 23 4.31 -14.45 -7.85
C GLY A 23 4.83 -13.46 -6.81
N ASP A 24 5.91 -12.75 -7.16
CA ASP A 24 6.53 -11.77 -6.28
C ASP A 24 5.73 -10.47 -6.13
N GLU A 25 4.64 -10.33 -6.87
CA GLU A 25 3.79 -9.12 -6.83
C GLU A 25 2.48 -9.34 -6.06
N ARG A 26 2.38 -10.40 -5.26
CA ARG A 26 1.20 -10.59 -4.39
C ARG A 26 1.20 -9.60 -3.23
N GLY A 27 -0.02 -9.33 -2.74
CA GLY A 27 -0.24 -8.33 -1.70
C GLY A 27 0.64 -8.50 -0.47
N GLU A 28 0.83 -9.73 0.01
CA GLU A 28 1.66 -10.03 1.17
C GLU A 28 3.12 -9.63 0.95
N LEU A 29 3.67 -9.87 -0.24
CA LEU A 29 5.04 -9.51 -0.56
C LEU A 29 5.20 -8.01 -0.79
N ILE A 30 4.18 -7.35 -1.34
CA ILE A 30 4.14 -5.89 -1.43
C ILE A 30 4.18 -5.29 -0.02
N ARG A 31 3.36 -5.81 0.89
CA ARG A 31 3.38 -5.39 2.29
C ARG A 31 4.76 -5.54 2.90
N ASP A 32 5.38 -6.69 2.72
CA ASP A 32 6.71 -6.97 3.30
C ASP A 32 7.76 -6.02 2.77
N GLU A 33 7.72 -5.70 1.49
CA GLU A 33 8.62 -4.73 0.86
C GLU A 33 8.45 -3.34 1.49
N LEU A 34 7.22 -2.88 1.65
CA LEU A 34 6.96 -1.58 2.25
C LEU A 34 7.31 -1.54 3.74
N LYS A 35 7.08 -2.62 4.48
CA LYS A 35 7.48 -2.71 5.89
C LYS A 35 8.99 -2.60 6.05
N ALA A 36 9.74 -3.31 5.20
CA ALA A 36 11.20 -3.26 5.22
C ALA A 36 11.72 -1.86 4.89
N HIS A 37 11.14 -1.23 3.88
CA HIS A 37 11.50 0.13 3.49
C HIS A 37 11.20 1.14 4.61
N ASN A 38 10.03 1.03 5.23
CA ASN A 38 9.62 1.88 6.34
C ASN A 38 10.58 1.75 7.53
N LYS A 39 10.99 0.53 7.84
CA LYS A 39 11.95 0.26 8.91
C LYS A 39 13.32 0.87 8.59
N THR A 40 13.78 0.71 7.36
CA THR A 40 15.06 1.26 6.89
C THR A 40 15.09 2.79 7.03
N LEU A 41 13.97 3.45 6.77
CA LEU A 41 13.85 4.91 6.90
C LEU A 41 13.62 5.39 8.34
N GLY A 42 13.47 4.47 9.29
CA GLY A 42 13.24 4.83 10.68
C GLY A 42 11.89 5.49 10.96
N ARG A 43 10.88 5.20 10.15
CA ARG A 43 9.56 5.86 10.26
C ARG A 43 8.52 5.09 11.06
N LYS A 44 8.88 3.97 11.66
CA LYS A 44 7.93 3.16 12.44
C LYS A 44 7.11 3.94 13.47
N PRO A 45 7.66 4.97 14.15
CA PRO A 45 6.86 5.73 15.10
C PRO A 45 5.73 6.55 14.50
N THR A 46 5.79 6.91 13.21
CA THR A 46 4.81 7.79 12.58
C THR A 46 4.08 7.17 11.40
N VAL A 47 4.66 6.15 10.77
CA VAL A 47 4.10 5.50 9.57
C VAL A 47 3.91 4.02 9.86
N ARG A 48 2.71 3.52 9.57
CA ARG A 48 2.36 2.12 9.76
C ARG A 48 2.02 1.47 8.43
N VAL A 49 2.59 0.30 8.17
CA VAL A 49 2.26 -0.53 7.02
C VAL A 49 1.51 -1.77 7.53
N CYS A 50 0.28 -1.96 7.07
CA CYS A 50 -0.61 -3.01 7.56
C CYS A 50 -1.14 -3.84 6.40
N ALA A 51 -1.34 -5.14 6.68
CA ALA A 51 -2.13 -5.99 5.82
C ALA A 51 -3.59 -5.89 6.24
N VAL A 52 -4.50 -5.92 5.27
CA VAL A 52 -5.94 -6.04 5.53
C VAL A 52 -6.49 -7.21 4.74
N SER A 53 -7.57 -7.82 5.23
CA SER A 53 -8.14 -9.02 4.61
C SER A 53 -8.70 -8.76 3.22
N CYS A 54 -9.36 -7.61 3.04
CA CYS A 54 -9.96 -7.25 1.76
C CYS A 54 -10.36 -5.78 1.78
N LEU A 55 -10.14 -5.09 0.66
CA LEU A 55 -10.58 -3.71 0.46
C LEU A 55 -11.77 -3.63 -0.51
N ASP A 56 -12.31 -4.78 -0.90
CA ASP A 56 -13.42 -4.91 -1.86
C ASP A 56 -13.10 -4.32 -3.24
N LEU A 57 -11.82 -4.32 -3.60
CA LEU A 57 -11.33 -3.87 -4.90
C LEU A 57 -10.51 -4.98 -5.58
N CYS A 58 -10.90 -6.24 -5.37
CA CYS A 58 -10.11 -7.39 -5.81
C CYS A 58 -9.93 -7.47 -7.33
N ASP A 59 -10.90 -6.95 -8.09
CA ASP A 59 -10.80 -6.93 -9.56
C ASP A 59 -9.75 -5.94 -10.07
N TYR A 60 -9.26 -5.07 -9.19
CA TYR A 60 -8.32 -4.01 -9.51
C TYR A 60 -6.98 -4.18 -8.77
N GLY A 61 -6.81 -5.35 -8.14
CA GLY A 61 -5.63 -5.63 -7.32
C GLY A 61 -4.36 -5.91 -8.12
N PRO A 62 -3.24 -5.97 -7.44
CA PRO A 62 -3.10 -5.64 -6.02
C PRO A 62 -3.46 -4.19 -5.71
N ASN A 63 -4.11 -3.96 -4.57
CA ASN A 63 -4.58 -2.62 -4.24
C ASN A 63 -4.19 -2.20 -2.81
N MET A 64 -4.22 -0.90 -2.56
CA MET A 64 -3.83 -0.30 -1.29
C MET A 64 -4.63 0.97 -1.06
N VAL A 65 -5.00 1.22 0.19
CA VAL A 65 -5.60 2.49 0.61
C VAL A 65 -4.63 3.15 1.58
N VAL A 66 -4.47 4.46 1.43
CA VAL A 66 -3.59 5.25 2.30
C VAL A 66 -4.43 6.22 3.12
N GLN A 67 -4.15 6.31 4.42
CA GLN A 67 -4.79 7.28 5.31
C GLN A 67 -3.70 8.20 5.87
N PRO A 68 -3.98 9.49 6.09
CA PRO A 68 -5.29 10.15 6.06
C PRO A 68 -5.74 10.67 4.69
N SER A 69 -4.93 10.51 3.64
CA SER A 69 -5.33 11.02 2.31
C SER A 69 -6.62 10.39 1.79
N GLY A 70 -6.89 9.13 2.18
CA GLY A 70 -8.05 8.39 1.72
C GLY A 70 -7.95 7.94 0.27
N ILE A 71 -6.77 8.02 -0.32
CA ILE A 71 -6.59 7.64 -1.73
C ILE A 71 -6.43 6.13 -1.83
N ALA A 72 -7.16 5.52 -2.75
CA ALA A 72 -7.00 4.12 -3.12
C ALA A 72 -6.13 4.02 -4.37
N TYR A 73 -5.21 3.06 -4.37
CA TYR A 73 -4.32 2.78 -5.49
C TYR A 73 -4.56 1.36 -5.98
N SER A 74 -4.47 1.14 -7.29
CA SER A 74 -4.83 -0.13 -7.91
C SER A 74 -3.74 -0.64 -8.85
N HIS A 75 -3.85 -1.91 -9.24
CA HIS A 75 -2.93 -2.58 -10.17
C HIS A 75 -1.46 -2.41 -9.79
N LEU A 76 -1.18 -2.54 -8.49
CA LEU A 76 0.16 -2.31 -7.96
C LEU A 76 1.09 -3.51 -8.18
N ASN A 77 2.36 -3.19 -8.20
CA ASN A 77 3.44 -4.17 -8.03
C ASN A 77 4.40 -3.61 -6.96
N ARG A 78 5.48 -4.31 -6.66
CA ARG A 78 6.39 -3.86 -5.61
C ARG A 78 7.01 -2.50 -5.92
N ALA A 79 7.38 -2.27 -7.18
CA ALA A 79 7.98 -1.00 -7.61
C ALA A 79 6.98 0.16 -7.52
N THR A 80 5.76 -0.03 -8.01
CA THR A 80 4.74 1.02 -7.96
C THR A 80 4.23 1.26 -6.54
N ALA A 81 4.16 0.22 -5.71
CA ALA A 81 3.83 0.38 -4.30
C ALA A 81 4.87 1.24 -3.57
N ARG A 82 6.17 1.04 -3.87
CA ARG A 82 7.25 1.89 -3.37
C ARG A 82 7.06 3.34 -3.81
N ALA A 83 6.70 3.55 -5.07
CA ALA A 83 6.44 4.91 -5.59
C ALA A 83 5.28 5.58 -4.85
N VAL A 84 4.22 4.83 -4.54
CA VAL A 84 3.10 5.33 -3.73
C VAL A 84 3.57 5.69 -2.32
N TYR A 85 4.35 4.82 -1.70
CA TYR A 85 4.90 5.09 -0.36
C TYR A 85 5.68 6.41 -0.37
N ASP A 86 6.58 6.59 -1.35
CA ASP A 86 7.39 7.80 -1.45
C ASP A 86 6.51 9.03 -1.68
N ALA A 87 5.51 8.95 -2.56
CA ALA A 87 4.59 10.05 -2.83
C ALA A 87 3.81 10.47 -1.57
N GLU A 88 3.28 9.50 -0.84
CA GLU A 88 2.43 9.76 0.33
C GLU A 88 3.24 10.20 1.56
N THR A 89 4.52 9.92 1.61
CA THR A 89 5.40 10.36 2.69
C THR A 89 6.23 11.61 2.34
N GLY A 90 6.07 12.13 1.13
CA GLY A 90 6.76 13.35 0.70
C GLY A 90 8.16 13.13 0.12
N ASP A 91 8.58 11.88 -0.07
CA ASP A 91 9.90 11.54 -0.59
C ASP A 91 9.97 11.48 -2.12
N GLY A 92 8.82 11.49 -2.79
CA GLY A 92 8.76 11.39 -4.23
C GLY A 92 7.59 12.15 -4.82
N PRO A 93 7.50 12.22 -6.15
CA PRO A 93 6.41 12.94 -6.82
C PRO A 93 5.08 12.19 -6.68
N PRO A 94 3.95 12.92 -6.73
CA PRO A 94 2.63 12.28 -6.76
C PRO A 94 2.49 11.33 -7.95
N ARG A 95 1.72 10.26 -7.76
CA ARG A 95 1.49 9.24 -8.80
C ARG A 95 -0.02 9.08 -9.04
N PRO A 96 -0.69 10.10 -9.63
CA PRO A 96 -2.12 9.99 -9.91
C PRO A 96 -2.47 8.90 -10.92
N ASP A 97 -1.50 8.50 -11.74
CA ASP A 97 -1.64 7.40 -12.69
C ASP A 97 -1.90 6.04 -12.01
N LEU A 98 -1.54 5.92 -10.73
CA LEU A 98 -1.74 4.68 -9.95
C LEU A 98 -3.02 4.70 -9.13
N GLU A 99 -3.71 5.84 -9.04
CA GLU A 99 -4.93 5.95 -8.26
C GLU A 99 -6.05 5.13 -8.88
N PHE A 100 -6.88 4.55 -8.01
CA PHE A 100 -8.09 3.85 -8.44
C PHE A 100 -9.06 4.84 -9.08
N GLU A 101 -9.50 4.54 -10.31
CA GLU A 101 -10.32 5.48 -11.10
C GLU A 101 -11.83 5.31 -10.88
N GLY A 102 -12.22 4.37 -10.05
CA GLY A 102 -13.63 4.10 -9.78
C GLY A 102 -14.11 2.81 -10.43
N ARG A 103 -15.29 2.40 -10.03
CA ARG A 103 -15.92 1.17 -10.53
C ARG A 103 -16.78 1.42 -11.75
#